data_0cdc1e654528ea084d8969c49df455a8
#
_entry.id   0cdc1e654528ea084d8969c49df455a8
#
_cell.length_a   1.000
_cell.length_b   1.000
_cell.length_c   1.000
_cell.angle_alpha   90.00
_cell.angle_beta   90.00
_cell.angle_gamma   90.00
#
_symmetry.space_group_name_H-M   'P 1'
#
loop_
_entity.id
_entity.type
_entity.pdbx_description
1 polymer ?
#
loop_
_entity_poly.entity_id
_entity_poly.type
_entity_poly.pdbx_seq_one_letter_code
_entity_poly.pdbx_strand_id
1 'polypeptide(L)'
;MINNNFMKNALRALAALSAAAAVACTDDITIPVSQGENGYADFNETSVELSDNNTGRRSAVAVFSEGVYETALKIRLTHPAASAVEIKAEIDPDYLAAWNAENSTSYDLYDTGLVEFADNGTVTIPAGAKEAVIGLTITEDKTLAAGTTSGIPVTVKFDDASITIDKKLSYCMWQVNSEGDVKGADKGEDLPKGFLYFEVNDVNPLNALACQLEDGRLIWDAVCLFAANINHHPEENRPYIKCNENVQFLLDNNETFLQPLRRRGIKVILGLLGNHDQAGLAQLSDQGCKDFAAEVAKFCEAYNLDGVNYDDEYSQSPDLSHPAYTTKSYNAAARLCYETKKAMPDKHVSVFSYGYMSHRSFPTTIEGEPISKWLDCAVPNYGSSTSPVGDLSYKACSITATEFAMGIGGNFTASSAQTAMSQGYGWYMGFALNPKKGGSPTQFWAQLSRVSGVGTLYGSPLAKPTFYYEKNDPTPYPYTGN
;
A
#
# COMPACT_ATOMS: atom_id res chain seq x y z
N MET A 1 35.69 9.64 -49.66
CA MET A 1 34.70 9.47 -50.75
C MET A 1 33.86 8.25 -50.44
N ILE A 2 32.69 8.42 -49.86
CA ILE A 2 31.77 7.33 -49.57
C ILE A 2 31.03 7.01 -50.87
N ASN A 3 31.09 5.75 -51.25
CA ASN A 3 30.66 5.24 -52.54
C ASN A 3 29.12 5.43 -52.73
N ASN A 4 28.75 6.31 -53.67
CA ASN A 4 27.38 6.68 -54.02
C ASN A 4 26.46 5.46 -54.37
N ASN A 5 27.08 4.31 -54.73
CA ASN A 5 26.33 3.09 -55.00
C ASN A 5 25.88 2.33 -53.77
N PHE A 6 26.57 2.49 -52.61
CA PHE A 6 26.18 1.86 -51.37
C PHE A 6 24.91 2.55 -50.78
N MET A 7 24.85 3.87 -50.81
CA MET A 7 23.67 4.61 -50.36
C MET A 7 22.44 4.37 -51.25
N LYS A 8 22.61 4.25 -52.57
CA LYS A 8 21.48 3.93 -53.46
C LYS A 8 20.94 2.52 -53.25
N ASN A 9 21.78 1.55 -52.93
CA ASN A 9 21.35 0.18 -52.62
C ASN A 9 20.72 0.08 -51.22
N ALA A 10 21.20 0.83 -50.24
CA ALA A 10 20.60 0.92 -48.93
C ALA A 10 19.21 1.58 -48.98
N LEU A 11 19.01 2.65 -49.75
CA LEU A 11 17.70 3.28 -49.96
C LEU A 11 16.71 2.36 -50.68
N ARG A 12 17.19 1.56 -51.67
CA ARG A 12 16.34 0.58 -52.36
C ARG A 12 15.93 -0.59 -51.45
N ALA A 13 16.82 -1.04 -50.58
CA ALA A 13 16.52 -2.05 -49.58
C ALA A 13 15.50 -1.53 -48.53
N LEU A 14 15.63 -0.28 -48.07
CA LEU A 14 14.69 0.34 -47.16
C LEU A 14 13.31 0.55 -47.81
N ALA A 15 13.27 0.96 -49.09
CA ALA A 15 12.01 1.11 -49.85
C ALA A 15 11.32 -0.25 -50.10
N ALA A 16 12.09 -1.34 -50.28
CA ALA A 16 11.57 -2.69 -50.44
C ALA A 16 11.03 -3.25 -49.11
N LEU A 17 11.69 -2.96 -47.97
CA LEU A 17 11.17 -3.34 -46.64
C LEU A 17 9.89 -2.55 -46.26
N SER A 18 9.80 -1.26 -46.59
CA SER A 18 8.60 -0.47 -46.31
C SER A 18 7.44 -0.88 -47.20
N ALA A 19 7.68 -1.32 -48.45
CA ALA A 19 6.63 -1.86 -49.32
C ALA A 19 6.14 -3.23 -48.87
N ALA A 20 7.03 -4.10 -48.32
CA ALA A 20 6.66 -5.39 -47.76
C ALA A 20 5.85 -5.24 -46.44
N ALA A 21 6.17 -4.23 -45.62
CA ALA A 21 5.41 -3.93 -44.39
C ALA A 21 4.03 -3.34 -44.71
N ALA A 22 3.87 -2.59 -45.82
CA ALA A 22 2.58 -2.04 -46.22
C ALA A 22 1.64 -3.11 -46.84
N VAL A 23 2.20 -4.18 -47.47
CA VAL A 23 1.41 -5.30 -47.98
C VAL A 23 0.97 -6.27 -46.89
N ALA A 24 1.74 -6.36 -45.77
CA ALA A 24 1.36 -7.20 -44.61
C ALA A 24 0.22 -6.59 -43.76
N CYS A 25 -0.17 -5.32 -43.99
CA CYS A 25 -1.27 -4.66 -43.27
C CYS A 25 -2.56 -4.56 -44.13
N THR A 26 -2.61 -5.15 -45.34
CA THR A 26 -3.79 -5.13 -46.22
C THR A 26 -4.46 -6.49 -46.45
N ASP A 27 -3.99 -7.54 -45.73
CA ASP A 27 -4.84 -8.70 -45.61
C ASP A 27 -6.00 -8.33 -44.71
N ASP A 28 -7.16 -8.09 -45.28
CA ASP A 28 -8.42 -8.17 -44.56
C ASP A 28 -8.36 -9.47 -43.77
N ILE A 29 -8.31 -9.35 -42.44
CA ILE A 29 -8.55 -10.49 -41.55
C ILE A 29 -10.02 -10.82 -41.81
N THR A 30 -10.32 -11.59 -42.85
CA THR A 30 -11.57 -12.27 -43.02
C THR A 30 -11.60 -13.31 -41.91
N ILE A 31 -12.19 -12.94 -40.77
CA ILE A 31 -12.66 -13.92 -39.80
C ILE A 31 -13.60 -14.81 -40.59
N PRO A 32 -13.29 -16.11 -40.83
CA PRO A 32 -14.21 -16.98 -41.52
C PRO A 32 -15.49 -17.02 -40.66
N VAL A 33 -16.53 -16.32 -41.11
CA VAL A 33 -17.87 -16.53 -40.58
C VAL A 33 -18.22 -17.96 -41.00
N SER A 34 -18.21 -18.89 -40.04
CA SER A 34 -18.65 -20.26 -40.34
C SER A 34 -20.07 -20.18 -40.82
N GLN A 35 -20.33 -20.75 -42.02
CA GLN A 35 -21.68 -20.85 -42.54
C GLN A 35 -22.49 -21.78 -41.62
N GLY A 36 -23.24 -21.19 -40.71
CA GLY A 36 -24.03 -21.86 -39.68
C GLY A 36 -24.06 -21.10 -38.34
N GLU A 37 -23.27 -20.05 -38.21
CA GLU A 37 -23.36 -19.16 -37.02
C GLU A 37 -24.41 -18.08 -37.23
N ASN A 38 -25.67 -18.52 -37.32
CA ASN A 38 -26.77 -17.67 -36.86
C ASN A 38 -26.70 -17.45 -35.33
N GLY A 39 -25.58 -17.71 -34.72
CA GLY A 39 -25.38 -17.71 -33.28
C GLY A 39 -25.01 -16.36 -32.66
N TYR A 40 -24.79 -15.32 -33.47
CA TYR A 40 -24.71 -13.94 -32.96
C TYR A 40 -26.04 -13.18 -33.18
N ALA A 41 -27.00 -13.82 -33.80
CA ALA A 41 -28.34 -13.30 -33.88
C ALA A 41 -29.02 -13.58 -32.53
N ASP A 42 -29.32 -12.52 -31.82
CA ASP A 42 -30.31 -12.48 -30.77
C ASP A 42 -29.92 -13.20 -29.46
N PHE A 43 -28.89 -12.67 -28.75
CA PHE A 43 -28.89 -12.74 -27.29
C PHE A 43 -30.07 -11.92 -26.77
N ASN A 44 -31.30 -12.37 -27.05
CA ASN A 44 -32.53 -11.77 -26.56
C ASN A 44 -32.81 -12.20 -25.09
N GLU A 45 -32.03 -13.13 -24.57
CA GLU A 45 -32.19 -13.58 -23.20
C GLU A 45 -31.48 -12.63 -22.26
N THR A 46 -32.20 -12.15 -21.28
CA THR A 46 -31.61 -11.38 -20.18
C THR A 46 -30.95 -12.37 -19.21
N SER A 47 -29.63 -12.29 -19.06
CA SER A 47 -28.88 -13.04 -18.07
C SER A 47 -28.26 -12.12 -17.03
N VAL A 48 -27.92 -12.67 -15.86
CA VAL A 48 -27.27 -11.94 -14.78
C VAL A 48 -25.77 -12.28 -14.74
N GLU A 49 -24.95 -11.25 -14.65
CA GLU A 49 -23.52 -11.33 -14.40
C GLU A 49 -23.21 -10.81 -13.00
N LEU A 50 -22.35 -11.52 -12.26
CA LEU A 50 -21.91 -11.16 -10.92
C LEU A 50 -20.41 -10.89 -10.90
N SER A 51 -20.01 -9.87 -10.14
CA SER A 51 -18.59 -9.55 -9.91
C SER A 51 -18.39 -8.88 -8.55
N ASP A 52 -17.18 -8.96 -8.04
CA ASP A 52 -16.74 -8.14 -6.94
C ASP A 52 -16.62 -6.68 -7.38
N ASN A 53 -17.24 -5.75 -6.66
CA ASN A 53 -17.30 -4.34 -7.04
C ASN A 53 -15.93 -3.66 -6.97
N ASN A 54 -15.05 -4.07 -6.06
CA ASN A 54 -13.74 -3.46 -5.88
C ASN A 54 -12.76 -3.84 -7.00
N THR A 55 -12.83 -5.08 -7.49
CA THR A 55 -11.90 -5.60 -8.50
C THR A 55 -12.52 -5.70 -9.89
N GLY A 56 -13.84 -5.68 -10.00
CA GLY A 56 -14.58 -5.95 -11.24
C GLY A 56 -14.47 -7.41 -11.73
N ARG A 57 -13.94 -8.33 -10.91
CA ARG A 57 -13.69 -9.72 -11.27
C ARG A 57 -14.73 -10.64 -10.64
N ARG A 58 -14.98 -11.79 -11.27
CA ARG A 58 -15.85 -12.84 -10.75
C ARG A 58 -15.17 -13.71 -9.68
N SER A 59 -13.87 -13.59 -9.53
CA SER A 59 -13.12 -14.18 -8.44
C SER A 59 -12.20 -13.12 -7.84
N ALA A 60 -12.26 -12.94 -6.53
CA ALA A 60 -11.44 -11.99 -5.79
C ALA A 60 -10.87 -12.66 -4.53
N VAL A 61 -9.75 -12.16 -4.04
CA VAL A 61 -9.19 -12.56 -2.74
C VAL A 61 -9.61 -11.52 -1.72
N ALA A 62 -10.21 -11.96 -0.62
CA ALA A 62 -10.51 -11.10 0.51
C ALA A 62 -9.21 -10.72 1.23
N VAL A 63 -8.91 -9.43 1.26
CA VAL A 63 -7.72 -8.88 1.94
C VAL A 63 -8.19 -8.12 3.16
N PHE A 64 -8.01 -8.71 4.34
CA PHE A 64 -8.50 -8.15 5.59
C PHE A 64 -7.70 -6.91 6.01
N SER A 65 -8.41 -5.89 6.50
CA SER A 65 -7.86 -4.75 7.22
C SER A 65 -8.55 -4.69 8.58
N GLU A 66 -7.78 -4.72 9.65
CA GLU A 66 -8.33 -4.74 11.02
C GLU A 66 -9.34 -5.90 11.27
N GLY A 67 -9.12 -7.04 10.60
CA GLY A 67 -9.96 -8.23 10.73
C GLY A 67 -11.24 -8.20 9.90
N VAL A 68 -11.43 -7.22 9.00
CA VAL A 68 -12.62 -7.09 8.16
C VAL A 68 -12.23 -6.84 6.70
N TYR A 69 -12.97 -7.42 5.77
CA TYR A 69 -12.92 -7.08 4.34
C TYR A 69 -14.28 -6.56 3.90
N GLU A 70 -14.32 -5.32 3.43
CA GLU A 70 -15.54 -4.67 2.94
C GLU A 70 -15.48 -4.54 1.42
N THR A 71 -16.56 -4.97 0.76
CA THR A 71 -16.75 -4.88 -0.68
C THR A 71 -18.25 -4.82 -1.00
N ALA A 72 -18.62 -5.01 -2.26
CA ALA A 72 -20.01 -5.23 -2.67
C ALA A 72 -20.09 -6.26 -3.80
N LEU A 73 -21.16 -7.03 -3.81
CA LEU A 73 -21.55 -7.82 -4.96
C LEU A 73 -22.16 -6.90 -6.01
N LYS A 74 -21.50 -6.74 -7.14
CA LYS A 74 -22.02 -6.04 -8.30
C LYS A 74 -22.85 -7.01 -9.14
N ILE A 75 -24.10 -6.64 -9.39
CA ILE A 75 -25.08 -7.41 -10.17
C ILE A 75 -25.34 -6.63 -11.45
N ARG A 76 -25.20 -7.28 -12.60
CA ARG A 76 -25.41 -6.67 -13.91
C ARG A 76 -26.27 -7.56 -14.77
N LEU A 77 -27.33 -7.01 -15.36
CA LEU A 77 -28.16 -7.66 -16.37
C LEU A 77 -27.60 -7.38 -17.77
N THR A 78 -27.66 -8.36 -18.66
CA THR A 78 -27.27 -8.17 -20.07
C THR A 78 -28.19 -7.16 -20.80
N HIS A 79 -29.47 -7.09 -20.40
CA HIS A 79 -30.47 -6.14 -20.91
C HIS A 79 -31.13 -5.36 -19.78
N PRO A 80 -31.67 -4.15 -20.04
CA PRO A 80 -32.43 -3.42 -19.03
C PRO A 80 -33.62 -4.24 -18.52
N ALA A 81 -33.86 -4.20 -17.21
CA ALA A 81 -35.01 -4.86 -16.62
C ALA A 81 -36.32 -4.32 -17.20
N ALA A 82 -37.19 -5.20 -17.69
CA ALA A 82 -38.48 -4.82 -18.27
C ALA A 82 -39.45 -4.28 -17.20
N SER A 83 -39.35 -4.80 -15.97
CA SER A 83 -40.05 -4.36 -14.76
C SER A 83 -39.07 -4.27 -13.60
N ALA A 84 -39.47 -3.73 -12.46
CA ALA A 84 -38.63 -3.78 -11.24
C ALA A 84 -38.41 -5.23 -10.83
N VAL A 85 -37.16 -5.62 -10.61
CA VAL A 85 -36.75 -7.00 -10.23
C VAL A 85 -36.14 -6.96 -8.85
N GLU A 86 -36.71 -7.69 -7.90
CA GLU A 86 -36.10 -7.94 -6.61
C GLU A 86 -35.12 -9.11 -6.74
N ILE A 87 -33.91 -8.90 -6.26
CA ILE A 87 -32.81 -9.86 -6.32
C ILE A 87 -32.31 -10.12 -4.92
N LYS A 88 -32.08 -11.39 -4.59
CA LYS A 88 -31.52 -11.81 -3.32
C LYS A 88 -30.21 -12.57 -3.52
N ALA A 89 -29.14 -12.08 -2.89
CA ALA A 89 -27.86 -12.79 -2.85
C ALA A 89 -27.92 -13.96 -1.85
N GLU A 90 -27.26 -15.05 -2.18
CA GLU A 90 -27.08 -16.20 -1.30
C GLU A 90 -25.73 -16.88 -1.51
N ILE A 91 -25.24 -17.56 -0.47
CA ILE A 91 -24.05 -18.42 -0.59
C ILE A 91 -24.51 -19.78 -1.11
N ASP A 92 -23.86 -20.30 -2.15
CA ASP A 92 -24.18 -21.57 -2.81
C ASP A 92 -23.03 -22.59 -2.65
N PRO A 93 -23.08 -23.47 -1.65
CA PRO A 93 -22.04 -24.49 -1.42
C PRO A 93 -21.84 -25.47 -2.59
N ASP A 94 -22.89 -25.73 -3.38
CA ASP A 94 -22.78 -26.67 -4.52
C ASP A 94 -21.89 -26.08 -5.63
N TYR A 95 -21.90 -24.76 -5.77
CA TYR A 95 -20.98 -24.10 -6.70
C TYR A 95 -19.51 -24.22 -6.26
N LEU A 96 -19.22 -24.22 -4.95
CA LEU A 96 -17.84 -24.41 -4.44
C LEU A 96 -17.28 -25.78 -4.88
N ALA A 97 -18.09 -26.83 -4.83
CA ALA A 97 -17.66 -28.15 -5.30
C ALA A 97 -17.34 -28.15 -6.81
N ALA A 98 -18.18 -27.50 -7.61
CA ALA A 98 -17.94 -27.31 -9.04
C ALA A 98 -16.68 -26.48 -9.33
N TRP A 99 -16.48 -25.38 -8.58
CA TRP A 99 -15.28 -24.55 -8.66
C TRP A 99 -14.01 -25.35 -8.36
N ASN A 100 -14.00 -26.11 -7.25
CA ASN A 100 -12.87 -26.94 -6.86
C ASN A 100 -12.50 -27.95 -7.94
N ALA A 101 -13.50 -28.59 -8.55
CA ALA A 101 -13.29 -29.54 -9.63
C ALA A 101 -12.69 -28.88 -10.89
N GLU A 102 -13.21 -27.70 -11.29
CA GLU A 102 -12.76 -26.97 -12.48
C GLU A 102 -11.36 -26.40 -12.32
N ASN A 103 -11.03 -25.89 -11.13
CA ASN A 103 -9.76 -25.21 -10.85
C ASN A 103 -8.70 -26.13 -10.19
N SER A 104 -9.00 -27.41 -9.99
CA SER A 104 -8.10 -28.36 -9.30
C SER A 104 -7.71 -27.90 -7.89
N THR A 105 -8.66 -27.28 -7.18
CA THR A 105 -8.52 -26.81 -5.80
C THR A 105 -9.27 -27.72 -4.83
N SER A 106 -9.07 -27.52 -3.53
CA SER A 106 -9.78 -28.23 -2.45
C SER A 106 -10.16 -27.27 -1.33
N TYR A 107 -10.78 -26.15 -1.69
CA TYR A 107 -11.21 -25.14 -0.74
C TYR A 107 -12.41 -25.63 0.07
N ASP A 108 -12.37 -25.42 1.38
CA ASP A 108 -13.52 -25.59 2.25
C ASP A 108 -14.42 -24.35 2.17
N LEU A 109 -15.71 -24.53 2.49
CA LEU A 109 -16.62 -23.41 2.61
C LEU A 109 -16.22 -22.55 3.82
N TYR A 110 -16.10 -21.25 3.59
CA TYR A 110 -15.88 -20.30 4.68
C TYR A 110 -17.08 -20.26 5.63
N ASP A 111 -16.84 -19.97 6.93
CA ASP A 111 -17.93 -19.84 7.90
C ASP A 111 -18.92 -18.74 7.46
N THR A 112 -20.13 -19.16 7.08
CA THR A 112 -21.17 -18.25 6.60
C THR A 112 -21.68 -17.31 7.68
N GLY A 113 -21.47 -17.60 8.96
CA GLY A 113 -21.75 -16.71 10.08
C GLY A 113 -20.83 -15.49 10.15
N LEU A 114 -19.71 -15.52 9.42
CA LEU A 114 -18.74 -14.42 9.29
C LEU A 114 -18.91 -13.62 7.99
N VAL A 115 -19.98 -13.89 7.22
CA VAL A 115 -20.29 -13.24 5.94
C VAL A 115 -21.61 -12.51 6.04
N GLU A 116 -21.60 -11.19 5.98
CA GLU A 116 -22.79 -10.36 6.13
C GLU A 116 -23.09 -9.60 4.83
N PHE A 117 -24.31 -9.74 4.33
CA PHE A 117 -24.81 -8.94 3.21
C PHE A 117 -25.65 -7.78 3.76
N ALA A 118 -25.41 -6.56 3.24
CA ALA A 118 -26.26 -5.41 3.50
C ALA A 118 -27.71 -5.71 3.11
N ASP A 119 -28.68 -5.14 3.82
CA ASP A 119 -30.11 -5.28 3.58
C ASP A 119 -30.57 -6.76 3.50
N ASN A 120 -29.95 -7.63 4.32
CA ASN A 120 -30.15 -9.08 4.27
C ASN A 120 -29.95 -9.70 2.87
N GLY A 121 -29.07 -9.11 2.07
CA GLY A 121 -28.74 -9.58 0.74
C GLY A 121 -29.78 -9.23 -0.34
N THR A 122 -30.72 -8.32 -0.08
CA THR A 122 -31.79 -7.99 -1.01
C THR A 122 -31.59 -6.62 -1.63
N VAL A 123 -31.78 -6.53 -2.96
CA VAL A 123 -31.74 -5.27 -3.72
C VAL A 123 -32.75 -5.32 -4.86
N THR A 124 -33.27 -4.16 -5.26
CA THR A 124 -34.16 -4.03 -6.42
C THR A 124 -33.45 -3.34 -7.58
N ILE A 125 -33.46 -3.96 -8.76
CA ILE A 125 -33.11 -3.28 -10.02
C ILE A 125 -34.38 -2.64 -10.57
N PRO A 126 -34.47 -1.30 -10.69
CA PRO A 126 -35.63 -0.63 -11.23
C PRO A 126 -35.88 -0.97 -12.70
N ALA A 127 -37.11 -0.85 -13.16
CA ALA A 127 -37.43 -0.96 -14.57
C ALA A 127 -36.58 0.01 -15.40
N GLY A 128 -36.00 -0.49 -16.51
CA GLY A 128 -35.09 0.26 -17.38
C GLY A 128 -33.64 0.33 -16.90
N ALA A 129 -33.33 -0.08 -15.66
CA ALA A 129 -31.96 -0.19 -15.13
C ALA A 129 -31.34 -1.56 -15.46
N LYS A 130 -30.00 -1.63 -15.36
CA LYS A 130 -29.23 -2.86 -15.60
C LYS A 130 -28.40 -3.33 -14.41
N GLU A 131 -28.16 -2.47 -13.45
CA GLU A 131 -27.16 -2.73 -12.41
C GLU A 131 -27.71 -2.44 -11.02
N ALA A 132 -27.25 -3.20 -10.06
CA ALA A 132 -27.40 -2.94 -8.63
C ALA A 132 -26.18 -3.46 -7.88
N VAL A 133 -26.01 -3.06 -6.62
CA VAL A 133 -24.94 -3.52 -5.74
C VAL A 133 -25.52 -3.91 -4.40
N ILE A 134 -24.98 -4.97 -3.79
CA ILE A 134 -25.26 -5.40 -2.42
C ILE A 134 -23.96 -5.33 -1.65
N GLY A 135 -23.91 -4.52 -0.59
CA GLY A 135 -22.75 -4.46 0.30
C GLY A 135 -22.44 -5.83 0.89
N LEU A 136 -21.17 -6.17 1.01
CA LEU A 136 -20.68 -7.42 1.56
C LEU A 136 -19.56 -7.14 2.55
N THR A 137 -19.72 -7.66 3.78
CA THR A 137 -18.69 -7.63 4.82
C THR A 137 -18.29 -9.06 5.16
N ILE A 138 -16.99 -9.35 5.13
CA ILE A 138 -16.42 -10.63 5.53
C ILE A 138 -15.54 -10.37 6.75
N THR A 139 -15.82 -11.05 7.86
CA THR A 139 -15.01 -10.98 9.09
C THR A 139 -13.96 -12.09 9.05
N GLU A 140 -12.74 -11.80 9.47
CA GLU A 140 -11.62 -12.74 9.48
C GLU A 140 -11.85 -13.86 10.51
N ASP A 141 -11.76 -15.11 10.08
CA ASP A 141 -11.73 -16.28 10.97
C ASP A 141 -10.29 -16.62 11.37
N LYS A 142 -9.90 -16.16 12.55
CA LYS A 142 -8.57 -16.43 13.12
C LYS A 142 -8.40 -17.85 13.66
N THR A 143 -9.45 -18.67 13.65
CA THR A 143 -9.38 -20.06 14.08
C THR A 143 -8.89 -21.00 12.99
N LEU A 144 -8.94 -20.56 11.73
CA LEU A 144 -8.41 -21.32 10.60
C LEU A 144 -6.90 -21.43 10.67
N ALA A 145 -6.36 -22.59 10.34
CA ALA A 145 -4.93 -22.81 10.31
C ALA A 145 -4.26 -21.93 9.25
N ALA A 146 -3.04 -21.46 9.53
CA ALA A 146 -2.25 -20.71 8.56
C ALA A 146 -2.03 -21.53 7.26
N GLY A 147 -2.16 -20.84 6.13
CA GLY A 147 -2.04 -21.46 4.80
C GLY A 147 -3.31 -22.17 4.31
N THR A 148 -4.40 -22.15 5.08
CA THR A 148 -5.70 -22.64 4.61
C THR A 148 -6.33 -21.60 3.68
N THR A 149 -6.91 -22.05 2.57
CA THR A 149 -7.75 -21.24 1.69
C THR A 149 -9.18 -21.74 1.75
N SER A 150 -10.13 -20.87 2.02
CA SER A 150 -11.56 -21.14 2.01
C SER A 150 -12.27 -20.33 0.93
N GLY A 151 -13.42 -20.81 0.45
CA GLY A 151 -14.20 -20.16 -0.59
C GLY A 151 -15.55 -19.62 -0.08
N ILE A 152 -15.97 -18.47 -0.59
CA ILE A 152 -17.29 -17.89 -0.38
C ILE A 152 -17.95 -17.78 -1.77
N PRO A 153 -18.67 -18.82 -2.22
CA PRO A 153 -19.39 -18.83 -3.49
C PRO A 153 -20.72 -18.11 -3.37
N VAL A 154 -20.94 -17.04 -4.10
CA VAL A 154 -22.17 -16.26 -4.05
C VAL A 154 -22.89 -16.31 -5.38
N THR A 155 -24.18 -16.54 -5.34
CA THR A 155 -25.12 -16.43 -6.44
C THR A 155 -26.29 -15.53 -6.06
N VAL A 156 -27.27 -15.39 -6.98
CA VAL A 156 -28.50 -14.62 -6.73
C VAL A 156 -29.73 -15.41 -7.09
N LYS A 157 -30.86 -15.10 -6.43
CA LYS A 157 -32.21 -15.58 -6.76
C LYS A 157 -33.13 -14.43 -7.08
N PHE A 158 -34.07 -14.68 -7.96
CA PHE A 158 -35.13 -13.74 -8.35
C PHE A 158 -36.31 -14.52 -8.92
N ASP A 159 -37.51 -13.92 -8.85
CA ASP A 159 -38.76 -14.56 -9.29
C ASP A 159 -39.16 -14.17 -10.73
N ASP A 160 -38.24 -13.63 -11.53
CA ASP A 160 -38.49 -13.25 -12.92
C ASP A 160 -37.97 -14.35 -13.88
N ALA A 161 -38.88 -15.12 -14.45
CA ALA A 161 -38.57 -16.22 -15.37
C ALA A 161 -37.98 -15.74 -16.71
N SER A 162 -37.97 -14.47 -17.00
CA SER A 162 -37.33 -13.89 -18.21
C SER A 162 -35.83 -13.66 -18.02
N ILE A 163 -35.29 -13.81 -16.78
CA ILE A 163 -33.89 -13.64 -16.49
C ILE A 163 -33.26 -15.03 -16.23
N THR A 164 -32.16 -15.29 -16.90
CA THR A 164 -31.47 -16.59 -16.85
C THR A 164 -30.26 -16.52 -15.93
N ILE A 165 -30.09 -17.56 -15.09
CA ILE A 165 -28.88 -17.82 -14.33
C ILE A 165 -27.94 -18.65 -15.19
N ASP A 166 -26.81 -18.07 -15.58
CA ASP A 166 -25.73 -18.78 -16.26
C ASP A 166 -24.70 -19.29 -15.24
N LYS A 167 -24.41 -20.59 -15.29
CA LYS A 167 -23.48 -21.23 -14.34
C LYS A 167 -22.06 -20.65 -14.34
N LYS A 168 -21.68 -19.91 -15.39
CA LYS A 168 -20.35 -19.30 -15.48
C LYS A 168 -20.37 -17.80 -15.15
N LEU A 169 -21.46 -17.09 -15.43
CA LEU A 169 -21.54 -15.65 -15.27
C LEU A 169 -22.25 -15.21 -13.98
N SER A 170 -23.20 -16.03 -13.51
CA SER A 170 -24.08 -15.70 -12.39
C SER A 170 -23.54 -16.14 -11.03
N TYR A 171 -22.21 -16.22 -10.88
CA TYR A 171 -21.52 -16.52 -9.65
C TYR A 171 -20.35 -15.60 -9.43
N CYS A 172 -20.12 -15.25 -8.16
CA CYS A 172 -18.93 -14.55 -7.70
C CYS A 172 -18.27 -15.34 -6.56
N MET A 173 -16.95 -15.53 -6.62
CA MET A 173 -16.20 -16.31 -5.64
C MET A 173 -15.23 -15.40 -4.90
N TRP A 174 -15.35 -15.29 -3.58
CA TRP A 174 -14.29 -14.74 -2.74
C TRP A 174 -13.47 -15.85 -2.13
N GLN A 175 -12.15 -15.71 -2.23
CA GLN A 175 -11.19 -16.62 -1.61
C GLN A 175 -10.66 -15.96 -0.34
N VAL A 176 -10.69 -16.70 0.75
CA VAL A 176 -10.12 -16.27 2.03
C VAL A 176 -8.88 -17.09 2.30
N ASN A 177 -7.73 -16.44 2.28
CA ASN A 177 -6.45 -17.06 2.65
C ASN A 177 -6.20 -16.79 4.13
N SER A 178 -6.20 -17.83 4.97
CA SER A 178 -5.95 -17.69 6.40
C SER A 178 -4.47 -17.57 6.69
N GLU A 179 -4.10 -16.58 7.49
CA GLU A 179 -2.77 -16.47 8.11
C GLU A 179 -2.72 -17.13 9.51
N GLY A 180 -3.84 -17.66 9.97
CA GLY A 180 -3.99 -18.22 11.33
C GLY A 180 -4.12 -17.13 12.39
N ASP A 181 -4.00 -17.49 13.67
CA ASP A 181 -3.95 -16.54 14.80
C ASP A 181 -2.57 -15.86 14.85
N VAL A 182 -2.28 -15.05 13.83
CA VAL A 182 -1.03 -14.31 13.73
C VAL A 182 -1.21 -12.94 14.37
N LYS A 183 -0.51 -12.72 15.48
CA LYS A 183 -0.54 -11.43 16.17
C LYS A 183 0.11 -10.34 15.33
N GLY A 184 -0.55 -9.17 15.29
CA GLY A 184 -0.09 -8.01 14.55
C GLY A 184 0.75 -7.04 15.38
N ALA A 185 0.80 -5.81 14.89
CA ALA A 185 1.51 -4.69 15.53
C ALA A 185 0.69 -4.03 16.64
N ASP A 186 -0.59 -4.35 16.80
CA ASP A 186 -1.42 -3.74 17.83
C ASP A 186 -0.92 -4.08 19.25
N LYS A 187 -0.59 -3.06 20.00
CA LYS A 187 -0.12 -3.12 21.38
C LYS A 187 -0.91 -2.20 22.31
N GLY A 188 -2.06 -1.71 21.82
CA GLY A 188 -2.88 -0.71 22.49
C GLY A 188 -2.45 0.73 22.18
N GLU A 189 -3.36 1.67 22.38
CA GLU A 189 -3.16 3.09 22.00
C GLU A 189 -2.27 3.88 22.97
N ASP A 190 -2.12 3.42 24.19
CA ASP A 190 -1.43 4.16 25.25
C ASP A 190 0.07 3.92 25.30
N LEU A 191 0.59 2.93 24.60
CA LEU A 191 2.00 2.60 24.58
C LEU A 191 2.72 3.25 23.39
N PRO A 192 3.99 3.62 23.53
CA PRO A 192 4.82 4.07 22.42
C PRO A 192 4.84 3.05 21.27
N LYS A 193 4.83 3.56 20.05
CA LYS A 193 4.84 2.79 18.80
C LYS A 193 6.23 2.79 18.17
N GLY A 194 6.54 1.73 17.42
CA GLY A 194 7.81 1.61 16.71
C GLY A 194 7.73 2.19 15.30
N PHE A 195 8.63 3.09 14.94
CA PHE A 195 8.78 3.65 13.60
C PHE A 195 10.10 3.17 13.00
N LEU A 196 10.05 2.38 11.92
CA LEU A 196 11.24 1.80 11.30
C LEU A 196 11.43 2.33 9.88
N TYR A 197 12.59 2.95 9.62
CA TYR A 197 13.01 3.29 8.27
C TYR A 197 13.80 2.12 7.67
N PHE A 198 13.37 1.65 6.52
CA PHE A 198 14.14 0.71 5.69
C PHE A 198 14.85 1.41 4.55
N GLU A 199 16.16 1.18 4.43
CA GLU A 199 16.92 1.45 3.21
C GLU A 199 16.48 0.46 2.13
N VAL A 200 15.42 0.80 1.40
CA VAL A 200 14.81 -0.12 0.42
C VAL A 200 15.70 -0.39 -0.79
N ASN A 201 16.79 0.36 -0.95
CA ASN A 201 17.84 0.05 -1.93
C ASN A 201 18.55 -1.27 -1.60
N ASP A 202 18.60 -1.65 -0.33
CA ASP A 202 19.35 -2.80 0.17
C ASP A 202 18.48 -3.87 0.82
N VAL A 203 17.31 -3.51 1.37
CA VAL A 203 16.56 -4.36 2.29
C VAL A 203 15.09 -4.49 1.89
N ASN A 204 14.55 -5.68 2.07
CA ASN A 204 13.14 -5.99 1.91
C ASN A 204 12.33 -5.51 3.14
N PRO A 205 11.31 -4.67 2.99
CA PRO A 205 10.50 -4.18 4.11
C PRO A 205 9.73 -5.28 4.84
N LEU A 206 9.49 -6.45 4.22
CA LEU A 206 8.91 -7.62 4.89
C LEU A 206 9.72 -8.09 6.11
N ASN A 207 10.98 -7.69 6.24
CA ASN A 207 11.78 -7.99 7.42
C ASN A 207 11.23 -7.40 8.73
N ALA A 208 10.31 -6.43 8.67
CA ALA A 208 9.56 -5.98 9.83
C ALA A 208 8.73 -7.10 10.48
N LEU A 209 8.25 -8.07 9.68
CA LEU A 209 7.48 -9.23 10.16
C LEU A 209 8.33 -10.22 10.96
N ALA A 210 9.65 -10.21 10.78
CA ALA A 210 10.57 -11.04 11.56
C ALA A 210 10.95 -10.42 12.92
N CYS A 211 10.51 -9.18 13.19
CA CYS A 211 10.80 -8.45 14.41
C CYS A 211 9.64 -8.62 15.41
N GLN A 212 9.72 -9.65 16.25
CA GLN A 212 8.61 -10.08 17.10
C GLN A 212 8.97 -10.06 18.59
N LEU A 213 7.96 -9.99 19.42
CA LEU A 213 8.02 -10.35 20.84
C LEU A 213 7.83 -11.88 20.98
N GLU A 214 8.19 -12.44 22.12
CA GLU A 214 8.00 -13.88 22.39
C GLU A 214 6.52 -14.32 22.36
N ASP A 215 5.59 -13.38 22.58
CA ASP A 215 4.17 -13.62 22.47
C ASP A 215 3.61 -13.48 21.02
N GLY A 216 4.48 -13.21 20.04
CA GLY A 216 4.16 -13.14 18.61
C GLY A 216 3.75 -11.75 18.12
N ARG A 217 3.53 -10.74 18.99
CA ARG A 217 3.24 -9.37 18.57
C ARG A 217 4.44 -8.75 17.86
N LEU A 218 4.17 -7.95 16.81
CA LEU A 218 5.21 -7.23 16.07
C LEU A 218 5.65 -5.98 16.84
N ILE A 219 6.94 -5.65 16.79
CA ILE A 219 7.46 -4.48 17.51
C ILE A 219 7.33 -3.17 16.73
N TRP A 220 7.21 -3.23 15.42
CA TRP A 220 7.07 -2.05 14.55
C TRP A 220 5.62 -1.78 14.19
N ASP A 221 5.20 -0.51 14.31
CA ASP A 221 3.84 -0.04 13.99
C ASP A 221 3.81 0.76 12.69
N ALA A 222 4.94 1.28 12.27
CA ALA A 222 5.11 1.96 10.99
C ALA A 222 6.44 1.59 10.35
N VAL A 223 6.40 1.37 9.04
CA VAL A 223 7.56 1.16 8.18
C VAL A 223 7.64 2.30 7.18
N CYS A 224 8.75 3.00 7.15
CA CYS A 224 9.04 4.04 6.18
C CYS A 224 9.90 3.47 5.06
N LEU A 225 9.40 3.53 3.83
CA LEU A 225 10.13 3.17 2.61
C LEU A 225 11.11 4.31 2.31
N PHE A 226 12.39 4.16 2.64
CA PHE A 226 13.40 5.21 2.52
C PHE A 226 14.31 4.93 1.32
N ALA A 227 14.24 5.75 0.22
CA ALA A 227 13.26 6.79 0.06
C ALA A 227 12.96 7.04 -1.42
N ALA A 228 11.79 7.58 -1.70
CA ALA A 228 11.57 8.34 -2.93
C ALA A 228 12.13 9.76 -2.76
N ASN A 229 12.16 10.53 -3.84
CA ASN A 229 12.74 11.87 -3.84
C ASN A 229 11.73 12.92 -4.32
N ILE A 230 11.97 14.17 -3.90
CA ILE A 230 11.40 15.32 -4.59
C ILE A 230 12.40 15.79 -5.65
N ASN A 231 11.95 15.92 -6.91
CA ASN A 231 12.73 16.47 -8.00
C ASN A 231 11.95 17.50 -8.80
N HIS A 232 12.65 18.30 -9.60
CA HIS A 232 12.04 19.18 -10.59
C HIS A 232 11.86 18.41 -11.91
N HIS A 233 10.62 18.37 -12.43
CA HIS A 233 10.32 17.76 -13.72
C HIS A 233 10.64 18.76 -14.85
N PRO A 234 11.61 18.48 -15.72
CA PRO A 234 12.10 19.49 -16.68
C PRO A 234 11.07 19.84 -17.76
N GLU A 235 10.25 18.89 -18.19
CA GLU A 235 9.25 19.12 -19.24
C GLU A 235 7.96 19.73 -18.69
N GLU A 236 7.48 19.24 -17.53
CA GLU A 236 6.26 19.74 -16.90
C GLU A 236 6.52 20.98 -16.06
N ASN A 237 7.79 21.33 -15.86
CA ASN A 237 8.27 22.50 -15.15
C ASN A 237 7.62 22.65 -13.76
N ARG A 238 7.70 21.61 -12.94
CA ARG A 238 7.12 21.54 -11.58
C ARG A 238 7.88 20.59 -10.67
N PRO A 239 7.78 20.72 -9.34
CA PRO A 239 8.20 19.67 -8.42
C PRO A 239 7.33 18.41 -8.58
N TYR A 240 7.94 17.23 -8.44
CA TYR A 240 7.24 15.94 -8.53
C TYR A 240 7.90 14.88 -7.66
N ILE A 241 7.16 13.77 -7.39
CA ILE A 241 7.69 12.59 -6.72
C ILE A 241 8.46 11.73 -7.72
N LYS A 242 9.75 11.54 -7.44
CA LYS A 242 10.62 10.66 -8.22
C LYS A 242 10.95 9.41 -7.43
N CYS A 243 10.44 8.27 -7.85
CA CYS A 243 10.85 6.99 -7.33
C CYS A 243 12.12 6.50 -8.04
N ASN A 244 13.07 5.97 -7.29
CA ASN A 244 14.13 5.15 -7.86
C ASN A 244 13.58 3.75 -8.19
N GLU A 245 14.37 2.92 -8.86
CA GLU A 245 13.96 1.58 -9.29
C GLU A 245 13.52 0.66 -8.14
N ASN A 246 14.12 0.81 -6.95
CA ASN A 246 13.80 -0.04 -5.80
C ASN A 246 12.48 0.37 -5.14
N VAL A 247 12.24 1.67 -4.97
CA VAL A 247 10.93 2.17 -4.49
C VAL A 247 9.84 1.80 -5.48
N GLN A 248 10.08 2.04 -6.79
CA GLN A 248 9.09 1.73 -7.83
C GLN A 248 8.78 0.23 -7.86
N PHE A 249 9.80 -0.64 -7.75
CA PHE A 249 9.59 -2.09 -7.65
C PHE A 249 8.65 -2.48 -6.52
N LEU A 250 8.82 -1.91 -5.32
CA LEU A 250 7.94 -2.19 -4.18
C LEU A 250 6.51 -1.71 -4.40
N LEU A 251 6.35 -0.56 -5.03
CA LEU A 251 5.04 0.01 -5.36
C LEU A 251 4.31 -0.81 -6.44
N ASP A 252 5.02 -1.24 -7.48
CA ASP A 252 4.48 -2.08 -8.55
C ASP A 252 4.11 -3.49 -8.06
N ASN A 253 4.83 -3.98 -7.03
CA ASN A 253 4.58 -5.27 -6.38
C ASN A 253 3.94 -5.11 -4.98
N ASN A 254 3.12 -4.09 -4.82
CA ASN A 254 2.53 -3.66 -3.55
C ASN A 254 1.84 -4.80 -2.79
N GLU A 255 0.98 -5.58 -3.46
CA GLU A 255 0.27 -6.71 -2.86
C GLU A 255 1.21 -7.78 -2.27
N THR A 256 2.39 -7.93 -2.85
CA THR A 256 3.36 -8.93 -2.41
C THR A 256 4.25 -8.42 -1.27
N PHE A 257 4.66 -7.14 -1.29
CA PHE A 257 5.70 -6.64 -0.38
C PHE A 257 5.19 -5.64 0.66
N LEU A 258 4.09 -4.93 0.40
CA LEU A 258 3.61 -3.87 1.27
C LEU A 258 2.29 -4.23 1.98
N GLN A 259 1.33 -4.82 1.27
CA GLN A 259 0.06 -5.19 1.88
C GLN A 259 0.18 -6.27 2.98
N PRO A 260 1.14 -7.23 2.95
CA PRO A 260 1.36 -8.11 4.09
C PRO A 260 1.72 -7.38 5.39
N LEU A 261 2.44 -6.25 5.31
CA LEU A 261 2.72 -5.39 6.47
C LEU A 261 1.44 -4.75 7.01
N ARG A 262 0.61 -4.20 6.11
CA ARG A 262 -0.65 -3.54 6.49
C ARG A 262 -1.66 -4.52 7.08
N ARG A 263 -1.77 -5.73 6.53
CA ARG A 263 -2.60 -6.81 7.10
C ARG A 263 -2.21 -7.17 8.54
N ARG A 264 -0.97 -6.91 8.91
CA ARG A 264 -0.45 -7.13 10.26
C ARG A 264 -0.46 -5.85 11.12
N GLY A 265 -1.20 -4.81 10.69
CA GLY A 265 -1.36 -3.56 11.41
C GLY A 265 -0.15 -2.62 11.35
N ILE A 266 0.83 -2.88 10.48
CA ILE A 266 1.98 -1.98 10.27
C ILE A 266 1.59 -0.96 9.20
N LYS A 267 1.67 0.33 9.52
CA LYS A 267 1.50 1.40 8.54
C LYS A 267 2.67 1.44 7.57
N VAL A 268 2.39 1.59 6.27
CA VAL A 268 3.40 1.78 5.23
C VAL A 268 3.48 3.25 4.85
N ILE A 269 4.59 3.88 5.18
CA ILE A 269 4.86 5.31 5.03
C ILE A 269 5.87 5.52 3.89
N LEU A 270 5.61 6.45 2.97
CA LEU A 270 6.57 6.84 1.95
C LEU A 270 7.56 7.86 2.54
N GLY A 271 8.84 7.53 2.54
CA GLY A 271 9.91 8.50 2.80
C GLY A 271 10.13 9.38 1.57
N LEU A 272 10.20 10.69 1.75
CA LEU A 272 10.51 11.67 0.72
C LEU A 272 11.75 12.45 1.12
N LEU A 273 12.76 12.46 0.24
CA LEU A 273 14.09 13.04 0.45
C LEU A 273 14.44 14.00 -0.69
N GLY A 274 15.26 15.02 -0.42
CA GLY A 274 15.89 15.83 -1.47
C GLY A 274 16.88 15.01 -2.33
N ASN A 275 17.21 15.48 -3.54
CA ASN A 275 17.99 14.68 -4.50
C ASN A 275 18.97 15.49 -5.33
N HIS A 276 19.79 16.34 -4.72
CA HIS A 276 20.76 17.20 -5.45
C HIS A 276 20.12 17.99 -6.61
N ASP A 277 18.86 18.38 -6.41
CA ASP A 277 18.01 19.08 -7.36
C ASP A 277 17.51 20.41 -6.78
N GLN A 278 17.03 21.32 -7.61
CA GLN A 278 16.44 22.59 -7.14
C GLN A 278 15.11 22.42 -6.41
N ALA A 279 14.43 21.30 -6.60
CA ALA A 279 13.27 20.97 -5.80
C ALA A 279 13.70 20.42 -4.44
N GLY A 280 13.13 20.94 -3.36
CA GLY A 280 13.41 20.49 -2.00
C GLY A 280 12.21 20.73 -1.10
N LEU A 281 12.10 19.91 -0.06
CA LEU A 281 10.92 19.85 0.81
C LEU A 281 10.75 21.12 1.66
N ALA A 282 11.85 21.84 1.94
CA ALA A 282 11.83 23.07 2.74
C ALA A 282 11.93 24.34 1.88
N GLN A 283 11.72 24.27 0.57
CA GLN A 283 11.91 25.40 -0.35
C GLN A 283 10.81 25.52 -1.42
N LEU A 284 9.64 24.94 -1.14
CA LEU A 284 8.44 25.13 -1.95
C LEU A 284 7.73 26.43 -1.53
N SER A 285 7.23 27.20 -2.50
CA SER A 285 6.33 28.32 -2.23
C SER A 285 4.99 27.81 -1.68
N ASP A 286 4.11 28.69 -1.22
CA ASP A 286 2.78 28.30 -0.76
C ASP A 286 1.98 27.57 -1.84
N GLN A 287 2.11 27.98 -3.11
CA GLN A 287 1.48 27.28 -4.23
C GLN A 287 2.19 25.96 -4.51
N GLY A 288 3.52 25.95 -4.52
CA GLY A 288 4.31 24.73 -4.68
C GLY A 288 4.00 23.67 -3.62
N CYS A 289 3.79 24.08 -2.36
CA CYS A 289 3.36 23.19 -1.28
C CYS A 289 1.98 22.57 -1.56
N LYS A 290 1.00 23.38 -2.02
CA LYS A 290 -0.34 22.88 -2.35
C LYS A 290 -0.33 21.86 -3.49
N ASP A 291 0.40 22.21 -4.56
CA ASP A 291 0.46 21.37 -5.76
C ASP A 291 1.17 20.05 -5.47
N PHE A 292 2.31 20.11 -4.75
CA PHE A 292 3.05 18.91 -4.36
C PHE A 292 2.30 18.06 -3.34
N ALA A 293 1.62 18.67 -2.36
CA ALA A 293 0.77 17.96 -1.40
C ALA A 293 -0.40 17.24 -2.07
N ALA A 294 -1.00 17.84 -3.10
CA ALA A 294 -2.04 17.19 -3.90
C ALA A 294 -1.50 15.97 -4.70
N GLU A 295 -0.27 16.05 -5.20
CA GLU A 295 0.40 14.90 -5.84
C GLU A 295 0.68 13.80 -4.81
N VAL A 296 1.23 14.14 -3.64
CA VAL A 296 1.50 13.21 -2.54
C VAL A 296 0.22 12.49 -2.12
N ALA A 297 -0.90 13.20 -1.98
CA ALA A 297 -2.18 12.60 -1.60
C ALA A 297 -2.66 11.57 -2.63
N LYS A 298 -2.64 11.93 -3.93
CA LYS A 298 -2.99 11.02 -5.02
C LYS A 298 -2.06 9.81 -5.09
N PHE A 299 -0.77 10.02 -4.84
CA PHE A 299 0.22 8.95 -4.83
C PHE A 299 -0.05 7.96 -3.68
N CYS A 300 -0.30 8.47 -2.47
CA CYS A 300 -0.67 7.63 -1.33
C CYS A 300 -1.99 6.88 -1.54
N GLU A 301 -2.96 7.48 -2.23
CA GLU A 301 -4.22 6.82 -2.59
C GLU A 301 -3.98 5.71 -3.63
N ALA A 302 -3.28 6.01 -4.73
CA ALA A 302 -3.03 5.08 -5.83
C ALA A 302 -2.29 3.81 -5.40
N TYR A 303 -1.34 3.95 -4.47
CA TYR A 303 -0.54 2.83 -3.95
C TYR A 303 -1.02 2.33 -2.58
N ASN A 304 -2.17 2.78 -2.10
CA ASN A 304 -2.72 2.39 -0.80
C ASN A 304 -1.69 2.50 0.34
N LEU A 305 -0.99 3.66 0.42
CA LEU A 305 -0.03 3.96 1.48
C LEU A 305 -0.71 4.69 2.63
N ASP A 306 -0.15 4.55 3.84
CA ASP A 306 -0.74 5.10 5.06
C ASP A 306 -0.26 6.52 5.39
N GLY A 307 0.66 7.07 4.62
CA GLY A 307 1.15 8.42 4.80
C GLY A 307 2.54 8.67 4.27
N VAL A 308 3.15 9.79 4.72
CA VAL A 308 4.47 10.23 4.30
C VAL A 308 5.34 10.64 5.48
N ASN A 309 6.65 10.56 5.25
CA ASN A 309 7.67 11.14 6.11
C ASN A 309 8.59 12.05 5.28
N TYR A 310 8.84 13.24 5.75
CA TYR A 310 9.68 14.23 5.07
C TYR A 310 11.05 14.36 5.73
N ASP A 311 12.09 14.29 4.88
CA ASP A 311 13.49 14.47 5.25
C ASP A 311 14.16 15.46 4.27
N ASP A 312 14.49 16.66 4.74
CA ASP A 312 15.07 17.72 3.88
C ASP A 312 16.59 17.69 3.90
N GLU A 313 17.16 16.76 3.14
CA GLU A 313 18.59 16.69 2.90
C GLU A 313 18.91 16.80 1.39
N TYR A 314 20.15 17.17 1.06
CA TYR A 314 20.75 17.16 -0.29
C TYR A 314 20.13 18.10 -1.32
N SER A 315 19.06 18.86 -1.02
CA SER A 315 18.47 19.81 -1.98
C SER A 315 19.41 20.97 -2.27
N GLN A 316 19.51 21.35 -3.56
CA GLN A 316 20.28 22.50 -4.03
C GLN A 316 19.49 23.82 -3.84
N SER A 317 20.14 24.94 -4.15
CA SER A 317 19.46 26.24 -4.16
C SER A 317 18.38 26.26 -5.24
N PRO A 318 17.14 26.71 -4.92
CA PRO A 318 16.05 26.76 -5.89
C PRO A 318 16.19 27.94 -6.85
N ASP A 319 15.60 27.81 -8.03
CA ASP A 319 15.36 28.96 -8.92
C ASP A 319 14.20 29.79 -8.37
N LEU A 320 14.53 30.92 -7.73
CA LEU A 320 13.53 31.82 -7.13
C LEU A 320 12.66 32.58 -8.15
N SER A 321 13.00 32.51 -9.45
CA SER A 321 12.11 33.03 -10.51
C SER A 321 10.95 32.07 -10.83
N HIS A 322 11.08 30.81 -10.44
CA HIS A 322 10.06 29.81 -10.64
C HIS A 322 8.95 29.89 -9.55
N PRO A 323 7.66 29.93 -9.93
CA PRO A 323 6.57 30.19 -8.98
C PRO A 323 6.38 29.11 -7.91
N ALA A 324 6.85 27.87 -8.13
CA ALA A 324 6.73 26.79 -7.17
C ALA A 324 7.77 26.84 -6.05
N TYR A 325 8.80 27.70 -6.14
CA TYR A 325 9.90 27.72 -5.18
C TYR A 325 10.00 29.01 -4.38
N THR A 326 10.62 28.91 -3.22
CA THR A 326 10.97 30.01 -2.34
C THR A 326 12.32 29.73 -1.66
N THR A 327 12.81 30.69 -0.90
CA THR A 327 14.02 30.51 -0.08
C THR A 327 13.77 29.41 0.97
N LYS A 328 14.74 28.50 1.10
CA LYS A 328 14.70 27.41 2.08
C LYS A 328 14.46 27.94 3.48
N SER A 329 13.44 27.40 4.17
CA SER A 329 13.06 27.86 5.49
C SER A 329 12.22 26.83 6.27
N TYR A 330 12.21 26.95 7.60
CA TYR A 330 11.32 26.18 8.47
C TYR A 330 9.83 26.45 8.18
N ASN A 331 9.49 27.67 7.73
CA ASN A 331 8.11 28.02 7.37
C ASN A 331 7.66 27.28 6.11
N ALA A 332 8.50 27.18 5.09
CA ALA A 332 8.19 26.43 3.88
C ALA A 332 8.06 24.92 4.18
N ALA A 333 8.94 24.38 5.01
CA ALA A 333 8.88 22.98 5.47
C ALA A 333 7.57 22.69 6.23
N ALA A 334 7.23 23.53 7.19
CA ALA A 334 5.99 23.41 7.96
C ALA A 334 4.75 23.58 7.07
N ARG A 335 4.80 24.53 6.10
CA ARG A 335 3.72 24.73 5.14
C ARG A 335 3.46 23.49 4.31
N LEU A 336 4.50 22.79 3.86
CA LEU A 336 4.35 21.52 3.16
C LEU A 336 3.63 20.48 4.03
N CYS A 337 4.03 20.29 5.30
CA CYS A 337 3.36 19.37 6.22
C CYS A 337 1.87 19.72 6.39
N TYR A 338 1.56 20.99 6.56
CA TYR A 338 0.20 21.50 6.70
C TYR A 338 -0.66 21.21 5.46
N GLU A 339 -0.18 21.58 4.26
CA GLU A 339 -0.93 21.36 3.02
C GLU A 339 -1.08 19.85 2.72
N THR A 340 -0.08 19.04 3.08
CA THR A 340 -0.16 17.58 2.94
C THR A 340 -1.24 17.00 3.86
N LYS A 341 -1.26 17.41 5.13
CA LYS A 341 -2.31 16.93 6.06
C LYS A 341 -3.70 17.37 5.63
N LYS A 342 -3.82 18.56 5.08
CA LYS A 342 -5.08 19.09 4.53
C LYS A 342 -5.54 18.30 3.29
N ALA A 343 -4.61 17.86 2.42
CA ALA A 343 -4.91 17.07 1.23
C ALA A 343 -5.25 15.61 1.54
N MET A 344 -4.75 15.07 2.65
CA MET A 344 -5.00 13.69 3.08
C MET A 344 -5.18 13.60 4.62
N PRO A 345 -6.31 14.07 5.16
CA PRO A 345 -6.51 14.29 6.60
C PRO A 345 -6.41 13.01 7.43
N ASP A 346 -6.77 11.86 6.87
CA ASP A 346 -6.78 10.56 7.55
C ASP A 346 -5.44 9.81 7.46
N LYS A 347 -4.48 10.34 6.70
CA LYS A 347 -3.17 9.71 6.53
C LYS A 347 -2.11 10.35 7.41
N HIS A 348 -1.07 9.57 7.71
CA HIS A 348 0.03 9.98 8.59
C HIS A 348 0.98 10.98 7.89
N VAL A 349 1.25 12.10 8.56
CA VAL A 349 2.25 13.09 8.13
C VAL A 349 3.30 13.24 9.21
N SER A 350 4.53 12.88 8.89
CA SER A 350 5.65 12.91 9.85
C SER A 350 6.90 13.55 9.26
N VAL A 351 7.83 13.90 10.11
CA VAL A 351 9.11 14.48 9.72
C VAL A 351 10.28 13.75 10.40
N PHE A 352 11.39 13.56 9.68
CA PHE A 352 12.69 13.38 10.29
C PHE A 352 13.16 14.77 10.76
N SER A 353 13.21 14.95 12.08
CA SER A 353 13.46 16.26 12.70
C SER A 353 14.94 16.65 12.63
N TYR A 354 15.39 16.91 11.41
CA TYR A 354 16.74 17.30 11.06
C TYR A 354 16.73 18.45 10.04
N GLY A 355 17.81 19.21 9.96
CA GLY A 355 17.90 20.33 9.03
C GLY A 355 16.70 21.28 9.12
N TYR A 356 16.15 21.68 7.97
CA TYR A 356 14.96 22.54 7.91
C TYR A 356 13.65 21.81 8.23
N MET A 357 13.65 20.45 8.32
CA MET A 357 12.52 19.66 8.84
C MET A 357 12.50 19.60 10.38
N SER A 358 13.37 20.34 11.08
CA SER A 358 13.34 20.42 12.53
C SER A 358 12.03 21.05 13.04
N HIS A 359 11.10 20.20 13.48
CA HIS A 359 9.77 20.60 13.97
C HIS A 359 9.83 21.63 15.11
N ARG A 360 10.91 21.67 15.87
CA ARG A 360 11.10 22.63 16.96
C ARG A 360 11.21 24.08 16.48
N SER A 361 11.55 24.27 15.22
CA SER A 361 11.66 25.59 14.56
C SER A 361 10.45 25.91 13.67
N PHE A 362 9.48 25.02 13.62
CA PHE A 362 8.24 25.23 12.87
C PHE A 362 7.37 26.30 13.55
N PRO A 363 6.59 27.07 12.79
CA PRO A 363 5.51 27.88 13.36
C PRO A 363 4.52 26.93 14.04
N THR A 364 4.07 27.35 15.24
CA THR A 364 3.14 26.52 16.04
C THR A 364 1.70 26.58 15.54
N THR A 365 1.44 27.45 14.57
CA THR A 365 0.11 27.66 13.97
C THR A 365 0.26 28.08 12.52
N ILE A 366 -0.51 27.50 11.61
CA ILE A 366 -0.62 27.88 10.20
C ILE A 366 -2.10 28.05 9.87
N GLU A 367 -2.49 29.22 9.30
CA GLU A 367 -3.88 29.57 8.97
C GLU A 367 -4.87 29.41 10.14
N GLY A 368 -4.39 29.55 11.37
CA GLY A 368 -5.19 29.36 12.59
C GLY A 368 -5.20 27.93 13.12
N GLU A 369 -4.72 26.96 12.37
CA GLU A 369 -4.67 25.56 12.79
C GLU A 369 -3.37 25.27 13.56
N PRO A 370 -3.44 24.71 14.78
CA PRO A 370 -2.27 24.42 15.59
C PRO A 370 -1.50 23.20 15.05
N ILE A 371 -0.21 23.11 15.39
CA ILE A 371 0.72 22.09 14.88
C ILE A 371 0.25 20.66 15.14
N SER A 372 -0.46 20.38 16.22
CA SER A 372 -1.02 19.07 16.53
C SER A 372 -2.07 18.57 15.52
N LYS A 373 -2.61 19.47 14.67
CA LYS A 373 -3.59 19.13 13.65
C LYS A 373 -2.98 18.72 12.31
N TRP A 374 -1.68 19.00 12.09
CA TRP A 374 -1.05 18.76 10.80
C TRP A 374 0.32 18.05 10.87
N LEU A 375 0.80 17.74 12.08
CA LEU A 375 1.99 16.94 12.28
C LEU A 375 1.69 15.79 13.25
N ASP A 376 1.71 14.54 12.77
CA ASP A 376 1.38 13.36 13.56
C ASP A 376 2.59 12.82 14.33
N CYS A 377 3.81 12.95 13.75
CA CYS A 377 5.02 12.43 14.38
C CYS A 377 6.25 13.22 13.95
N ALA A 378 7.14 13.48 14.91
CA ALA A 378 8.49 13.96 14.68
C ALA A 378 9.48 12.93 15.21
N VAL A 379 10.27 12.32 14.33
CA VAL A 379 11.34 11.38 14.70
C VAL A 379 12.69 12.09 14.72
N PRO A 380 13.58 11.78 15.68
CA PRO A 380 14.83 12.51 15.88
C PRO A 380 15.96 11.98 15.00
N ASN A 381 17.02 12.78 14.87
CA ASN A 381 18.30 12.30 14.41
C ASN A 381 18.91 11.29 15.42
N TYR A 382 19.86 10.49 14.96
CA TYR A 382 20.45 9.38 15.72
C TYR A 382 21.00 9.78 17.07
N GLY A 383 20.69 8.99 18.10
CA GLY A 383 21.14 9.22 19.47
C GLY A 383 20.45 10.37 20.20
N SER A 384 19.41 10.96 19.62
CA SER A 384 18.62 12.02 20.24
C SER A 384 17.16 11.66 20.43
N SER A 385 16.38 12.57 21.02
CA SER A 385 14.94 12.49 21.16
C SER A 385 14.29 13.77 20.63
N THR A 386 13.02 13.71 20.28
CA THR A 386 12.21 14.90 20.00
C THR A 386 11.47 15.35 21.26
N SER A 387 10.99 16.58 21.27
CA SER A 387 10.24 17.15 22.38
C SER A 387 9.08 18.00 21.85
N PRO A 388 8.01 18.16 22.62
CA PRO A 388 6.85 18.96 22.23
C PRO A 388 7.19 20.41 21.84
N VAL A 389 6.40 20.96 20.92
CA VAL A 389 6.41 22.37 20.53
C VAL A 389 4.97 22.84 20.27
N GLY A 390 4.63 24.07 20.67
CA GLY A 390 3.26 24.58 20.59
C GLY A 390 2.32 23.70 21.42
N ASP A 391 1.27 23.21 20.80
CA ASP A 391 0.30 22.27 21.39
C ASP A 391 0.60 20.79 21.07
N LEU A 392 1.71 20.51 20.36
CA LEU A 392 2.15 19.15 20.12
C LEU A 392 2.53 18.48 21.44
N SER A 393 2.02 17.28 21.68
CA SER A 393 2.33 16.52 22.90
C SER A 393 3.46 15.51 22.67
N TYR A 394 3.94 14.89 23.76
CA TYR A 394 4.88 13.77 23.66
C TYR A 394 4.35 12.58 22.85
N LYS A 395 3.02 12.45 22.67
CA LYS A 395 2.41 11.43 21.78
C LYS A 395 2.88 11.54 20.33
N ALA A 396 3.25 12.74 19.87
CA ALA A 396 3.81 12.98 18.55
C ALA A 396 5.35 12.99 18.52
N CYS A 397 6.01 12.63 19.61
CA CYS A 397 7.47 12.67 19.75
C CYS A 397 8.06 11.26 19.90
N SER A 398 9.30 11.10 19.45
CA SER A 398 10.08 9.86 19.58
C SER A 398 11.17 10.00 20.65
N ILE A 399 11.26 9.01 21.55
CA ILE A 399 12.20 9.00 22.69
C ILE A 399 13.65 8.76 22.23
N THR A 400 13.86 8.02 21.13
CA THR A 400 15.19 7.65 20.65
C THR A 400 15.22 7.42 19.16
N ALA A 401 16.41 7.40 18.60
CA ALA A 401 16.72 6.97 17.24
C ALA A 401 17.91 6.01 17.27
N THR A 402 17.66 4.76 16.88
CA THR A 402 18.65 3.69 16.79
C THR A 402 18.98 3.44 15.33
N GLU A 403 20.23 3.69 14.92
CA GLU A 403 20.71 3.31 13.60
C GLU A 403 21.37 1.94 13.67
N PHE A 404 20.87 0.95 12.92
CA PHE A 404 21.29 -0.44 13.05
C PHE A 404 22.51 -0.79 12.21
N ALA A 405 22.60 -0.26 10.98
CA ALA A 405 23.63 -0.69 10.02
C ALA A 405 25.03 -0.22 10.41
N MET A 406 25.21 1.02 10.83
CA MET A 406 26.50 1.55 11.29
C MET A 406 26.73 1.33 12.79
N GLY A 407 25.69 0.97 13.52
CA GLY A 407 25.76 0.77 14.96
C GLY A 407 25.88 2.07 15.76
N ILE A 408 25.46 3.19 15.19
CA ILE A 408 25.46 4.51 15.85
C ILE A 408 24.11 4.85 16.48
N GLY A 409 24.04 6.00 17.16
CA GLY A 409 22.85 6.43 17.87
C GLY A 409 22.64 5.67 19.19
N GLY A 410 21.53 5.96 19.85
CA GLY A 410 21.17 5.36 21.13
C GLY A 410 20.54 3.98 20.98
N ASN A 411 20.69 3.14 22.01
CA ASN A 411 19.90 1.92 22.12
C ASN A 411 18.58 2.25 22.81
N PHE A 412 17.49 1.62 22.38
CA PHE A 412 16.24 1.64 23.12
C PHE A 412 16.27 0.56 24.20
N THR A 413 16.60 0.97 25.42
CA THR A 413 16.83 0.11 26.59
C THR A 413 15.58 0.04 27.48
N ALA A 414 15.59 -0.84 28.50
CA ALA A 414 14.56 -0.87 29.53
C ALA A 414 14.36 0.51 30.22
N SER A 415 15.45 1.24 30.48
CA SER A 415 15.39 2.59 31.05
C SER A 415 14.75 3.58 30.06
N SER A 416 15.07 3.48 28.77
CA SER A 416 14.42 4.29 27.73
C SER A 416 12.91 4.00 27.65
N ALA A 417 12.51 2.74 27.75
CA ALA A 417 11.11 2.33 27.77
C ALA A 417 10.35 2.92 28.99
N GLN A 418 10.94 2.83 30.19
CA GLN A 418 10.36 3.44 31.40
C GLN A 418 10.21 4.96 31.27
N THR A 419 11.22 5.63 30.72
CA THR A 419 11.15 7.07 30.44
C THR A 419 10.07 7.39 29.42
N ALA A 420 9.96 6.59 28.34
CA ALA A 420 8.95 6.77 27.31
C ALA A 420 7.53 6.69 27.89
N MET A 421 7.25 5.67 28.71
CA MET A 421 5.97 5.51 29.38
C MET A 421 5.68 6.65 30.37
N SER A 422 6.66 7.01 31.22
CA SER A 422 6.44 8.02 32.27
C SER A 422 6.25 9.43 31.72
N GLN A 423 6.86 9.77 30.58
CA GLN A 423 6.73 11.06 29.92
C GLN A 423 5.64 11.09 28.84
N GLY A 424 5.09 9.95 28.47
CA GLY A 424 4.02 9.84 27.47
C GLY A 424 4.49 9.97 26.04
N TYR A 425 5.74 9.58 25.73
CA TYR A 425 6.22 9.50 24.34
C TYR A 425 5.34 8.56 23.50
N GLY A 426 5.04 8.98 22.28
CA GLY A 426 4.27 8.14 21.37
C GLY A 426 5.10 7.20 20.51
N TRP A 427 6.42 7.44 20.38
CA TRP A 427 7.25 6.72 19.42
C TRP A 427 8.65 6.41 19.92
N TYR A 428 9.24 5.33 19.37
CA TYR A 428 10.67 5.09 19.29
C TYR A 428 11.02 4.78 17.81
N MET A 429 12.25 5.07 17.39
CA MET A 429 12.66 5.01 15.98
C MET A 429 13.84 4.06 15.78
N GLY A 430 13.80 3.29 14.70
CA GLY A 430 14.91 2.53 14.15
C GLY A 430 15.17 2.92 12.68
N PHE A 431 16.45 2.84 12.27
CA PHE A 431 16.86 3.11 10.90
C PHE A 431 17.82 2.04 10.39
N ALA A 432 17.66 1.67 9.11
CA ALA A 432 18.56 0.80 8.36
C ALA A 432 18.80 -0.58 9.00
N LEU A 433 17.75 -1.19 9.57
CA LEU A 433 17.80 -2.60 9.97
C LEU A 433 18.05 -3.47 8.74
N ASN A 434 19.19 -4.16 8.72
CA ASN A 434 19.59 -5.00 7.59
C ASN A 434 19.94 -6.41 8.07
N PRO A 435 19.03 -7.40 7.87
CA PRO A 435 19.25 -8.79 8.29
C PRO A 435 20.52 -9.42 7.71
N LYS A 436 20.94 -9.00 6.50
CA LYS A 436 22.10 -9.55 5.78
C LYS A 436 23.27 -8.56 5.67
N LYS A 437 23.41 -7.65 6.61
CA LYS A 437 24.56 -6.73 6.60
C LYS A 437 25.88 -7.50 6.48
N GLY A 438 26.70 -7.12 5.51
CA GLY A 438 27.95 -7.83 5.20
C GLY A 438 27.76 -9.18 4.51
N GLY A 439 26.59 -9.45 3.95
CA GLY A 439 26.28 -10.66 3.17
C GLY A 439 25.92 -11.89 4.00
N SER A 440 25.83 -11.75 5.35
CA SER A 440 25.46 -12.85 6.26
C SER A 440 24.34 -12.44 7.21
N PRO A 441 23.35 -13.33 7.49
CA PRO A 441 22.27 -13.03 8.42
C PRO A 441 22.71 -13.00 9.88
N THR A 442 23.95 -13.34 10.21
CA THR A 442 24.46 -13.47 11.60
C THR A 442 24.33 -12.19 12.43
N GLN A 443 24.26 -11.03 11.80
CA GLN A 443 24.17 -9.74 12.48
C GLN A 443 22.73 -9.31 12.82
N PHE A 444 21.71 -10.01 12.34
CA PHE A 444 20.32 -9.59 12.51
C PHE A 444 19.92 -9.48 13.98
N TRP A 445 20.19 -10.51 14.77
CA TRP A 445 19.90 -10.47 16.21
C TRP A 445 20.70 -9.38 16.96
N ALA A 446 21.97 -9.22 16.64
CA ALA A 446 22.80 -8.19 17.26
C ALA A 446 22.27 -6.77 16.99
N GLN A 447 21.78 -6.51 15.77
CA GLN A 447 21.12 -5.26 15.44
C GLN A 447 19.80 -5.11 16.20
N LEU A 448 18.92 -6.10 16.12
CA LEU A 448 17.58 -6.05 16.71
C LEU A 448 17.63 -5.94 18.24
N SER A 449 18.59 -6.58 18.90
CA SER A 449 18.77 -6.51 20.36
C SER A 449 19.05 -5.10 20.88
N ARG A 450 19.45 -4.15 20.01
CA ARG A 450 19.64 -2.74 20.39
C ARG A 450 18.33 -2.03 20.77
N VAL A 451 17.19 -2.62 20.42
CA VAL A 451 15.87 -2.14 20.84
C VAL A 451 15.20 -3.06 21.86
N SER A 452 15.99 -3.78 22.66
CA SER A 452 15.48 -4.73 23.66
C SER A 452 14.55 -4.11 24.72
N GLY A 453 14.55 -2.79 24.87
CA GLY A 453 13.60 -2.06 25.72
C GLY A 453 12.12 -2.30 25.37
N VAL A 454 11.82 -2.77 24.16
CA VAL A 454 10.47 -3.17 23.76
C VAL A 454 9.89 -4.26 24.68
N GLY A 455 10.73 -5.12 25.22
CA GLY A 455 10.31 -6.13 26.20
C GLY A 455 9.74 -5.51 27.48
N THR A 456 10.37 -4.46 27.99
CA THR A 456 9.86 -3.69 29.14
C THR A 456 8.62 -2.90 28.76
N LEU A 457 8.61 -2.34 27.54
CA LEU A 457 7.51 -1.52 27.07
C LEU A 457 6.21 -2.32 26.90
N TYR A 458 6.29 -3.52 26.35
CA TYR A 458 5.12 -4.32 25.98
C TYR A 458 4.87 -5.54 26.87
N GLY A 459 5.70 -5.75 27.88
CA GLY A 459 5.51 -6.83 28.86
C GLY A 459 5.79 -8.25 28.34
N SER A 460 6.42 -8.37 27.16
CA SER A 460 6.86 -9.63 26.57
C SER A 460 8.26 -9.46 25.99
N PRO A 461 9.23 -10.34 26.24
CA PRO A 461 10.60 -10.18 25.77
C PRO A 461 10.67 -10.08 24.24
N LEU A 462 11.71 -9.39 23.75
CA LEU A 462 12.03 -9.40 22.33
C LEU A 462 12.46 -10.81 21.91
N ALA A 463 11.80 -11.38 20.91
CA ALA A 463 12.14 -12.68 20.38
C ALA A 463 13.33 -12.61 19.41
N LYS A 464 14.14 -13.67 19.43
CA LYS A 464 15.16 -13.87 18.41
C LYS A 464 14.47 -14.18 17.08
N PRO A 465 14.86 -13.52 15.96
CA PRO A 465 14.25 -13.82 14.66
C PRO A 465 14.44 -15.29 14.29
N THR A 466 13.44 -15.91 13.70
CA THR A 466 13.49 -17.28 13.18
C THR A 466 13.62 -17.32 11.66
N PHE A 467 13.33 -16.19 11.00
CA PHE A 467 13.43 -16.03 9.55
C PHE A 467 13.85 -14.62 9.17
N TYR A 468 14.16 -14.42 7.89
CA TYR A 468 14.38 -13.13 7.26
C TYR A 468 13.96 -13.20 5.79
N TYR A 469 13.84 -12.05 5.14
CA TYR A 469 13.55 -11.95 3.71
C TYR A 469 14.76 -11.37 2.97
N GLU A 470 15.07 -11.97 1.83
CA GLU A 470 16.04 -11.40 0.89
C GLU A 470 15.44 -10.23 0.12
N LYS A 471 16.28 -9.33 -0.39
CA LYS A 471 15.84 -8.22 -1.22
C LYS A 471 15.04 -8.74 -2.42
N ASN A 472 13.88 -8.14 -2.67
CA ASN A 472 12.99 -8.46 -3.80
C ASN A 472 12.47 -9.92 -3.84
N ASP A 473 12.57 -10.66 -2.74
CA ASP A 473 12.05 -12.03 -2.63
C ASP A 473 11.03 -12.11 -1.47
N PRO A 474 9.77 -12.48 -1.73
CA PRO A 474 8.75 -12.61 -0.70
C PRO A 474 8.87 -13.92 0.11
N THR A 475 9.81 -14.78 -0.23
CA THR A 475 10.02 -16.05 0.47
C THR A 475 10.75 -15.85 1.80
N PRO A 476 10.24 -16.35 2.93
CA PRO A 476 10.97 -16.30 4.19
C PRO A 476 12.09 -17.35 4.21
N TYR A 477 13.31 -16.91 4.53
CA TYR A 477 14.48 -17.77 4.68
C TYR A 477 14.75 -18.05 6.15
N PRO A 478 15.11 -19.28 6.55
CA PRO A 478 15.44 -19.60 7.93
C PRO A 478 16.61 -18.75 8.46
N TYR A 479 16.44 -18.15 9.64
CA TYR A 479 17.53 -17.46 10.33
C TYR A 479 18.25 -18.44 11.25
N THR A 480 19.54 -18.68 10.98
CA THR A 480 20.39 -19.62 11.73
C THR A 480 21.53 -18.91 12.49
N GLY A 481 21.48 -17.56 12.56
CA GLY A 481 22.49 -16.76 13.26
C GLY A 481 22.45 -16.93 14.79
N ASN A 482 23.60 -16.76 15.45
CA ASN A 482 23.73 -16.82 16.90
C ASN A 482 23.30 -15.54 17.61
#